data_54d76a37bd6f308fb69c08a224b955c1
#
_entry.id   54d76a37bd6f308fb69c08a224b955c1
#
_cell.length_a   1.000
_cell.length_b   1.000
_cell.length_c   1.000
_cell.angle_alpha   90.00
_cell.angle_beta   90.00
_cell.angle_gamma   90.00
#
_symmetry.space_group_name_H-M   'P 1'
#
loop_
_entity.id
_entity.type
_entity.pdbx_description
1 polymer ?
#
loop_
_entity_poly.entity_id
_entity_poly.type
_entity_poly.pdbx_seq_one_letter_code
_entity_poly.pdbx_strand_id
1 'polypeptide(L)'
;MKKDLTYNIIDCEKTNIAEFIENLKTISRKKGMVLSQADCSFFALIAKHIIFYKYFYYSSLTEIEKGYIKTIISDLYYLVLSIMDKEKRYIYVNVRSIIENNIRLVTTISLEDNFITFVAFEKLKEMKYRMTDDEYSLIRNEYRVACNYVHGGKLLEDNLSFVFEECFIKPQMSDKEKNAFYKRIGDILKIFDKFVIAQYTDIVNGCFHRSKSLLSYLIGNDNVDLLFLYMQNCNDN
;
A
#
# COMPACT_ATOMS: atom_id res chain seq x y z
N MET A 1 8.01 29.96 18.11
CA MET A 1 7.02 29.97 17.01
C MET A 1 7.22 28.88 15.93
N LYS A 2 8.43 28.37 15.61
CA LYS A 2 8.64 27.34 14.55
C LYS A 2 8.34 25.88 15.00
N LYS A 3 8.41 25.57 16.30
CA LYS A 3 8.06 24.22 16.83
C LYS A 3 6.56 23.92 16.76
N ASP A 4 5.72 24.93 16.91
CA ASP A 4 4.26 24.77 16.92
C ASP A 4 3.67 24.31 15.57
N LEU A 5 4.22 24.74 14.43
CA LEU A 5 3.70 24.38 13.11
C LEU A 5 3.86 22.88 12.78
N THR A 6 4.98 22.28 13.17
CA THR A 6 5.24 20.85 12.89
C THR A 6 4.38 19.94 13.76
N TYR A 7 4.19 20.28 15.03
CA TYR A 7 3.30 19.55 15.92
C TYR A 7 1.84 19.64 15.46
N ASN A 8 1.40 20.82 15.03
CA ASN A 8 0.06 21.04 14.51
C ASN A 8 -0.24 20.17 13.27
N ILE A 9 0.74 19.97 12.37
CA ILE A 9 0.56 19.12 11.18
C ILE A 9 0.38 17.66 11.57
N ILE A 10 1.20 17.13 12.48
CA ILE A 10 1.08 15.74 12.94
C ILE A 10 -0.24 15.50 13.65
N ASP A 11 -0.66 16.42 14.51
CA ASP A 11 -1.91 16.29 15.24
C ASP A 11 -3.13 16.42 14.31
N CYS A 12 -3.02 17.25 13.27
CA CYS A 12 -4.02 17.31 12.22
C CYS A 12 -4.17 15.96 11.49
N GLU A 13 -3.06 15.33 11.09
CA GLU A 13 -3.12 14.05 10.39
C GLU A 13 -3.56 12.90 11.31
N LYS A 14 -3.20 12.94 12.60
CA LYS A 14 -3.73 12.00 13.59
C LYS A 14 -5.25 12.13 13.72
N THR A 15 -5.75 13.36 13.77
CA THR A 15 -7.19 13.64 13.83
C THR A 15 -7.89 13.14 12.57
N ASN A 16 -7.35 13.41 11.38
CA ASN A 16 -7.88 12.92 10.10
C ASN A 16 -7.98 11.39 10.09
N ILE A 17 -6.96 10.68 10.57
CA ILE A 17 -6.98 9.21 10.64
C ILE A 17 -8.01 8.73 11.65
N ALA A 18 -8.11 9.37 12.82
CA ALA A 18 -9.10 9.02 13.85
C ALA A 18 -10.53 9.20 13.33
N GLU A 19 -10.82 10.32 12.68
CA GLU A 19 -12.11 10.59 12.04
C GLU A 19 -12.43 9.57 10.94
N PHE A 20 -11.44 9.23 10.11
CA PHE A 20 -11.59 8.19 9.09
C PHE A 20 -12.00 6.85 9.73
N ILE A 21 -11.33 6.43 10.79
CA ILE A 21 -11.65 5.16 11.49
C ILE A 21 -13.04 5.22 12.13
N GLU A 22 -13.44 6.32 12.77
CA GLU A 22 -14.79 6.46 13.35
C GLU A 22 -15.89 6.46 12.27
N ASN A 23 -15.64 7.06 11.13
CA ASN A 23 -16.53 6.98 9.97
C ASN A 23 -16.69 5.54 9.48
N LEU A 24 -15.58 4.77 9.36
CA LEU A 24 -15.64 3.37 8.99
C LEU A 24 -16.41 2.53 10.02
N LYS A 25 -16.22 2.74 11.31
CA LYS A 25 -16.99 2.08 12.37
C LYS A 25 -18.49 2.39 12.25
N THR A 26 -18.82 3.64 11.94
CA THR A 26 -20.22 4.07 11.78
C THR A 26 -20.87 3.40 10.56
N ILE A 27 -20.16 3.35 9.41
CA ILE A 27 -20.62 2.67 8.19
C ILE A 27 -20.75 1.16 8.43
N SER A 28 -19.78 0.56 9.10
CA SER A 28 -19.78 -0.85 9.45
C SER A 28 -20.99 -1.24 10.29
N ARG A 29 -21.31 -0.45 11.34
CA ARG A 29 -22.50 -0.66 12.20
C ARG A 29 -23.80 -0.59 11.41
N LYS A 30 -23.93 0.35 10.46
CA LYS A 30 -25.09 0.44 9.56
C LYS A 30 -25.26 -0.80 8.68
N LYS A 31 -24.16 -1.51 8.37
CA LYS A 31 -24.14 -2.79 7.64
C LYS A 31 -24.28 -4.01 8.57
N GLY A 32 -24.55 -3.83 9.86
CA GLY A 32 -24.65 -4.91 10.84
C GLY A 32 -23.32 -5.60 11.18
N MET A 33 -22.19 -4.90 10.96
CA MET A 33 -20.86 -5.42 11.23
C MET A 33 -20.18 -4.62 12.35
N VAL A 34 -19.27 -5.28 13.07
CA VAL A 34 -18.41 -4.64 14.07
C VAL A 34 -16.96 -4.82 13.62
N LEU A 35 -16.25 -3.71 13.47
CA LEU A 35 -14.82 -3.73 13.18
C LEU A 35 -14.02 -4.17 14.41
N SER A 36 -13.15 -5.15 14.23
CA SER A 36 -12.20 -5.56 15.27
C SER A 36 -11.08 -4.52 15.45
N GLN A 37 -10.31 -4.64 16.53
CA GLN A 37 -9.12 -3.81 16.72
C GLN A 37 -8.09 -4.01 15.60
N ALA A 38 -7.97 -5.23 15.08
CA ALA A 38 -7.09 -5.53 13.96
C ALA A 38 -7.53 -4.83 12.68
N ASP A 39 -8.85 -4.79 12.39
CA ASP A 39 -9.40 -4.03 11.26
C ASP A 39 -9.06 -2.54 11.39
N CYS A 40 -9.32 -1.95 12.55
CA CYS A 40 -9.04 -0.54 12.80
C CYS A 40 -7.54 -0.22 12.66
N SER A 41 -6.67 -1.09 13.18
CA SER A 41 -5.21 -0.92 13.07
C SER A 41 -4.73 -1.01 11.63
N PHE A 42 -5.26 -1.96 10.86
CA PHE A 42 -4.92 -2.11 9.45
C PHE A 42 -5.43 -0.93 8.61
N PHE A 43 -6.66 -0.48 8.83
CA PHE A 43 -7.22 0.67 8.12
C PHE A 43 -6.48 1.97 8.47
N ALA A 44 -6.02 2.12 9.71
CA ALA A 44 -5.15 3.24 10.09
C ALA A 44 -3.79 3.17 9.37
N LEU A 45 -3.21 1.98 9.19
CA LEU A 45 -1.99 1.77 8.39
C LEU A 45 -2.23 2.20 6.93
N ILE A 46 -3.32 1.76 6.32
CA ILE A 46 -3.70 2.16 4.96
C ILE A 46 -3.88 3.69 4.85
N ALA A 47 -4.56 4.31 5.81
CA ALA A 47 -4.75 5.76 5.84
C ALA A 47 -3.42 6.52 5.91
N LYS A 48 -2.46 6.04 6.70
CA LYS A 48 -1.11 6.60 6.78
C LYS A 48 -0.39 6.55 5.43
N HIS A 49 -0.46 5.43 4.71
CA HIS A 49 0.13 5.30 3.37
C HIS A 49 -0.57 6.20 2.35
N ILE A 50 -1.90 6.32 2.40
CA ILE A 50 -2.64 7.28 1.56
C ILE A 50 -2.14 8.71 1.80
N ILE A 51 -1.95 9.11 3.05
CA ILE A 51 -1.43 10.44 3.39
C ILE A 51 0.01 10.59 2.88
N PHE A 52 0.89 9.61 3.11
CA PHE A 52 2.25 9.60 2.59
C PHE A 52 2.29 9.82 1.07
N TYR A 53 1.52 9.03 0.31
CA TYR A 53 1.44 9.17 -1.14
C TYR A 53 0.81 10.49 -1.59
N LYS A 54 -0.12 11.09 -0.82
CA LYS A 54 -0.66 12.43 -1.12
C LYS A 54 0.43 13.50 -1.02
N TYR A 55 1.24 13.49 0.06
CA TYR A 55 2.38 14.41 0.17
C TYR A 55 3.36 14.23 -1.00
N PHE A 56 3.63 13.00 -1.36
CA PHE A 56 4.53 12.66 -2.46
C PHE A 56 3.96 13.07 -3.83
N TYR A 57 2.65 12.91 -4.06
CA TYR A 57 1.95 13.33 -5.29
C TYR A 57 2.09 14.82 -5.61
N TYR A 58 2.06 15.68 -4.60
CA TYR A 58 2.18 17.13 -4.77
C TYR A 58 3.62 17.61 -4.93
N SER A 59 4.58 16.71 -5.07
CA SER A 59 5.98 17.04 -5.31
C SER A 59 6.32 17.23 -6.80
N SER A 60 7.60 17.46 -7.11
CA SER A 60 8.13 17.66 -8.46
C SER A 60 8.29 16.35 -9.26
N LEU A 61 7.28 15.49 -9.27
CA LEU A 61 7.24 14.26 -10.05
C LEU A 61 6.74 14.50 -11.47
N THR A 62 7.07 13.59 -12.37
CA THR A 62 6.49 13.54 -13.72
C THR A 62 5.01 13.20 -13.68
N GLU A 63 4.27 13.54 -14.74
CA GLU A 63 2.85 13.20 -14.82
C GLU A 63 2.59 11.67 -14.87
N ILE A 64 3.54 10.91 -15.39
CA ILE A 64 3.49 9.43 -15.41
C ILE A 64 3.58 8.89 -13.97
N GLU A 65 4.57 9.34 -13.20
CA GLU A 65 4.75 8.96 -11.80
C GLU A 65 3.54 9.36 -10.94
N LYS A 66 3.01 10.56 -11.14
CA LYS A 66 1.77 11.02 -10.51
C LYS A 66 0.58 10.13 -10.87
N GLY A 67 0.52 9.63 -12.11
CA GLY A 67 -0.49 8.66 -12.56
C GLY A 67 -0.46 7.39 -11.72
N TYR A 68 0.72 6.80 -11.51
CA TYR A 68 0.88 5.61 -10.66
C TYR A 68 0.47 5.87 -9.21
N ILE A 69 0.92 7.00 -8.64
CA ILE A 69 0.58 7.37 -7.26
C ILE A 69 -0.92 7.56 -7.09
N LYS A 70 -1.57 8.23 -8.04
CA LYS A 70 -3.04 8.41 -8.03
C LYS A 70 -3.77 7.07 -8.03
N THR A 71 -3.30 6.11 -8.84
CA THR A 71 -3.86 4.76 -8.88
C THR A 71 -3.62 4.03 -7.56
N ILE A 72 -2.40 4.07 -7.00
CA ILE A 72 -2.10 3.47 -5.68
C ILE A 72 -3.02 4.03 -4.60
N ILE A 73 -3.20 5.35 -4.52
CA ILE A 73 -4.10 5.99 -3.55
C ILE A 73 -5.54 5.48 -3.73
N SER A 74 -6.03 5.42 -4.98
CA SER A 74 -7.36 4.91 -5.31
C SER A 74 -7.53 3.46 -4.84
N ASP A 75 -6.57 2.60 -5.19
CA ASP A 75 -6.62 1.17 -4.86
C ASP A 75 -6.54 0.91 -3.35
N LEU A 76 -5.79 1.74 -2.60
CA LEU A 76 -5.77 1.68 -1.14
C LEU A 76 -7.14 2.01 -0.53
N TYR A 77 -7.87 3.01 -1.06
CA TYR A 77 -9.25 3.28 -0.64
C TYR A 77 -10.18 2.12 -0.98
N TYR A 78 -10.11 1.61 -2.21
CA TYR A 78 -10.96 0.50 -2.64
C TYR A 78 -10.62 -0.82 -1.93
N LEU A 79 -9.36 -1.01 -1.50
CA LEU A 79 -8.98 -2.15 -0.67
C LEU A 79 -9.75 -2.13 0.67
N VAL A 80 -9.82 -0.97 1.34
CA VAL A 80 -10.60 -0.82 2.58
C VAL A 80 -12.08 -1.12 2.32
N LEU A 81 -12.66 -0.55 1.26
CA LEU A 81 -14.07 -0.77 0.90
C LEU A 81 -14.34 -2.26 0.62
N SER A 82 -13.47 -2.92 -0.16
CA SER A 82 -13.62 -4.33 -0.53
C SER A 82 -13.55 -5.25 0.69
N ILE A 83 -12.69 -4.93 1.67
CA ILE A 83 -12.60 -5.66 2.94
C ILE A 83 -13.89 -5.47 3.75
N MET A 84 -14.42 -4.25 3.83
CA MET A 84 -15.67 -3.96 4.53
C MET A 84 -16.88 -4.64 3.86
N ASP A 85 -16.86 -4.77 2.54
CA ASP A 85 -17.92 -5.45 1.77
C ASP A 85 -17.72 -6.96 1.68
N LYS A 86 -16.59 -7.47 2.24
CA LYS A 86 -16.19 -8.88 2.20
C LYS A 86 -16.07 -9.45 0.79
N GLU A 87 -15.74 -8.59 -0.17
CA GLU A 87 -15.61 -8.93 -1.59
C GLU A 87 -14.20 -9.43 -1.91
N LYS A 88 -13.95 -10.71 -1.63
CA LYS A 88 -12.61 -11.32 -1.71
C LYS A 88 -11.93 -11.11 -3.06
N ARG A 89 -12.68 -11.21 -4.17
CA ARG A 89 -12.12 -10.97 -5.50
C ARG A 89 -11.62 -9.53 -5.66
N TYR A 90 -12.42 -8.55 -5.24
CA TYR A 90 -12.03 -7.14 -5.34
C TYR A 90 -10.90 -6.78 -4.38
N ILE A 91 -10.80 -7.43 -3.22
CA ILE A 91 -9.63 -7.32 -2.33
C ILE A 91 -8.36 -7.63 -3.14
N TYR A 92 -8.32 -8.77 -3.85
CA TYR A 92 -7.14 -9.18 -4.59
C TYR A 92 -6.94 -8.41 -5.91
N VAL A 93 -7.99 -7.89 -6.55
CA VAL A 93 -7.87 -6.94 -7.67
C VAL A 93 -7.10 -5.70 -7.21
N ASN A 94 -7.49 -5.12 -6.06
CA ASN A 94 -6.80 -3.95 -5.51
C ASN A 94 -5.36 -4.27 -5.08
N VAL A 95 -5.13 -5.41 -4.41
CA VAL A 95 -3.77 -5.85 -4.03
C VAL A 95 -2.87 -6.00 -5.25
N ARG A 96 -3.35 -6.65 -6.32
CA ARG A 96 -2.62 -6.77 -7.58
C ARG A 96 -2.24 -5.41 -8.12
N SER A 97 -3.21 -4.50 -8.23
CA SER A 97 -3.03 -3.17 -8.79
C SER A 97 -2.05 -2.33 -7.94
N ILE A 98 -2.15 -2.40 -6.59
CA ILE A 98 -1.20 -1.74 -5.68
C ILE A 98 0.23 -2.24 -5.95
N ILE A 99 0.44 -3.54 -6.07
CA ILE A 99 1.78 -4.11 -6.32
C ILE A 99 2.29 -3.67 -7.70
N GLU A 100 1.47 -3.80 -8.75
CA GLU A 100 1.85 -3.41 -10.11
C GLU A 100 2.23 -1.94 -10.21
N ASN A 101 1.42 -1.04 -9.65
CA ASN A 101 1.68 0.40 -9.74
C ASN A 101 2.87 0.84 -8.88
N ASN A 102 3.13 0.19 -7.75
CA ASN A 102 4.35 0.42 -6.99
C ASN A 102 5.60 -0.06 -7.77
N ILE A 103 5.56 -1.23 -8.40
CA ILE A 103 6.66 -1.70 -9.26
C ILE A 103 6.91 -0.70 -10.39
N ARG A 104 5.87 -0.26 -11.10
CA ARG A 104 5.99 0.74 -12.17
C ARG A 104 6.58 2.04 -11.68
N LEU A 105 6.12 2.54 -10.53
CA LEU A 105 6.62 3.76 -9.93
C LEU A 105 8.13 3.68 -9.66
N VAL A 106 8.60 2.63 -9.00
CA VAL A 106 10.00 2.55 -8.56
C VAL A 106 10.95 2.09 -9.67
N THR A 107 10.47 1.36 -10.67
CA THR A 107 11.29 0.89 -11.81
C THR A 107 11.18 1.77 -13.05
N THR A 108 10.33 2.79 -13.02
CA THR A 108 10.07 3.70 -14.16
C THR A 108 9.69 2.99 -15.47
N ILE A 109 9.01 1.83 -15.37
CA ILE A 109 8.53 1.09 -16.54
C ILE A 109 7.39 1.87 -17.20
N SER A 110 7.41 1.98 -18.53
CA SER A 110 6.40 2.69 -19.33
C SER A 110 4.99 2.10 -19.16
N LEU A 111 3.97 2.97 -19.31
CA LEU A 111 2.56 2.58 -19.37
C LEU A 111 2.22 1.68 -20.59
N GLU A 112 3.03 1.75 -21.65
CA GLU A 112 2.87 0.94 -22.86
C GLU A 112 3.12 -0.54 -22.60
N ASP A 113 3.91 -0.88 -21.59
CA ASP A 113 4.04 -2.25 -21.09
C ASP A 113 2.79 -2.64 -20.28
N ASN A 114 1.78 -3.14 -20.96
CA ASN A 114 0.46 -3.47 -20.37
C ASN A 114 0.52 -4.52 -19.25
N PHE A 115 1.62 -5.25 -19.10
CA PHE A 115 1.75 -6.31 -18.10
C PHE A 115 3.03 -6.14 -17.26
N ILE A 116 2.87 -6.32 -15.94
CA ILE A 116 4.03 -6.57 -15.07
C ILE A 116 4.50 -8.00 -15.34
N THR A 117 5.52 -8.11 -16.17
CA THR A 117 6.15 -9.39 -16.52
C THR A 117 7.16 -9.80 -15.45
N PHE A 118 7.66 -11.03 -15.57
CA PHE A 118 8.80 -11.50 -14.78
C PHE A 118 10.00 -10.52 -14.82
N VAL A 119 10.22 -9.88 -15.95
CA VAL A 119 11.28 -8.87 -16.14
C VAL A 119 11.13 -7.68 -15.18
N ALA A 120 9.90 -7.21 -14.91
CA ALA A 120 9.67 -6.11 -13.99
C ALA A 120 10.00 -6.49 -12.54
N PHE A 121 9.73 -7.73 -12.14
CA PHE A 121 10.14 -8.24 -10.83
C PHE A 121 11.66 -8.38 -10.71
N GLU A 122 12.36 -8.82 -11.77
CA GLU A 122 13.82 -8.89 -11.74
C GLU A 122 14.47 -7.49 -11.66
N LYS A 123 13.88 -6.48 -12.31
CA LYS A 123 14.35 -5.09 -12.19
C LYS A 123 14.33 -4.59 -10.73
N LEU A 124 13.39 -5.05 -9.89
CA LEU A 124 13.38 -4.67 -8.47
C LEU A 124 14.69 -5.05 -7.75
N LYS A 125 15.33 -6.17 -8.14
CA LYS A 125 16.59 -6.61 -7.55
C LYS A 125 17.76 -5.69 -7.91
N GLU A 126 17.64 -4.95 -9.01
CA GLU A 126 18.67 -4.06 -9.53
C GLU A 126 18.55 -2.62 -8.99
N MET A 127 17.44 -2.32 -8.28
CA MET A 127 17.17 -0.98 -7.75
C MET A 127 18.14 -0.59 -6.64
N LYS A 128 18.21 0.72 -6.32
CA LYS A 128 19.08 1.25 -5.25
C LYS A 128 18.84 0.56 -3.90
N TYR A 129 17.57 0.35 -3.52
CA TYR A 129 17.24 -0.48 -2.37
C TYR A 129 17.45 -1.96 -2.70
N ARG A 130 18.34 -2.61 -1.95
CA ARG A 130 18.62 -4.04 -2.11
C ARG A 130 17.72 -4.83 -1.19
N MET A 131 16.57 -5.29 -1.71
CA MET A 131 15.66 -6.14 -0.95
C MET A 131 16.24 -7.53 -0.70
N THR A 132 15.81 -8.16 0.36
CA THR A 132 16.15 -9.55 0.68
C THR A 132 15.37 -10.53 -0.19
N ASP A 133 15.81 -11.80 -0.25
CA ASP A 133 15.08 -12.86 -0.96
C ASP A 133 13.71 -13.12 -0.33
N ASP A 134 13.57 -12.95 0.99
CA ASP A 134 12.28 -13.07 1.68
C ASP A 134 11.31 -11.95 1.27
N GLU A 135 11.79 -10.70 1.18
CA GLU A 135 10.99 -9.56 0.72
C GLU A 135 10.53 -9.76 -0.74
N TYR A 136 11.45 -10.21 -1.61
CA TYR A 136 11.13 -10.55 -3.00
C TYR A 136 10.07 -11.66 -3.09
N SER A 137 10.28 -12.73 -2.33
CA SER A 137 9.38 -13.87 -2.29
C SER A 137 8.00 -13.48 -1.78
N LEU A 138 7.91 -12.60 -0.78
CA LEU A 138 6.65 -12.09 -0.25
C LEU A 138 5.85 -11.35 -1.31
N ILE A 139 6.46 -10.36 -1.98
CA ILE A 139 5.79 -9.56 -3.02
C ILE A 139 5.33 -10.47 -4.16
N ARG A 140 6.22 -11.34 -4.66
CA ARG A 140 5.95 -12.23 -5.79
C ARG A 140 4.83 -13.24 -5.48
N ASN A 141 4.85 -13.83 -4.28
CA ASN A 141 3.83 -14.80 -3.87
C ASN A 141 2.46 -14.13 -3.73
N GLU A 142 2.37 -12.95 -3.09
CA GLU A 142 1.10 -12.25 -2.93
C GLU A 142 0.56 -11.78 -4.29
N TYR A 143 1.43 -11.30 -5.19
CA TYR A 143 1.06 -10.96 -6.56
C TYR A 143 0.49 -12.18 -7.31
N ARG A 144 1.14 -13.36 -7.19
CA ARG A 144 0.65 -14.60 -7.82
C ARG A 144 -0.72 -15.01 -7.27
N VAL A 145 -0.92 -14.91 -5.95
CA VAL A 145 -2.21 -15.16 -5.33
C VAL A 145 -3.26 -14.20 -5.88
N ALA A 146 -2.94 -12.92 -5.96
CA ALA A 146 -3.85 -11.91 -6.49
C ALA A 146 -4.21 -12.17 -7.97
N CYS A 147 -3.24 -12.55 -8.81
CA CYS A 147 -3.49 -12.93 -10.20
C CYS A 147 -4.45 -14.12 -10.31
N ASN A 148 -4.32 -15.14 -9.46
CA ASN A 148 -5.23 -16.29 -9.46
C ASN A 148 -6.68 -15.87 -9.18
N TYR A 149 -6.92 -14.94 -8.25
CA TYR A 149 -8.26 -14.40 -8.00
C TYR A 149 -8.81 -13.57 -9.16
N VAL A 150 -7.96 -12.80 -9.85
CA VAL A 150 -8.36 -11.97 -10.99
C VAL A 150 -8.74 -12.83 -12.19
N HIS A 151 -7.95 -13.87 -12.48
CA HIS A 151 -8.11 -14.71 -13.68
C HIS A 151 -9.00 -15.96 -13.47
N GLY A 152 -9.71 -16.02 -12.34
CA GLY A 152 -10.69 -17.10 -12.10
C GLY A 152 -10.09 -18.40 -11.54
N GLY A 153 -8.76 -18.55 -11.51
CA GLY A 153 -8.11 -19.73 -10.93
C GLY A 153 -8.74 -21.06 -11.36
N LYS A 154 -9.15 -21.87 -10.38
CA LYS A 154 -9.80 -23.17 -10.61
C LYS A 154 -11.29 -23.13 -10.92
N LEU A 155 -11.90 -21.93 -11.01
CA LEU A 155 -13.34 -21.77 -11.22
C LEU A 155 -13.84 -22.40 -12.54
N LEU A 156 -12.96 -22.65 -13.51
CA LEU A 156 -13.30 -23.32 -14.77
C LEU A 156 -13.48 -24.84 -14.63
N GLU A 157 -12.96 -25.42 -13.55
CA GLU A 157 -12.99 -26.87 -13.31
C GLU A 157 -14.19 -27.28 -12.45
N ASP A 158 -14.84 -26.31 -11.76
CA ASP A 158 -15.91 -26.56 -10.82
C ASP A 158 -17.31 -26.46 -11.46
N ASN A 159 -18.30 -27.12 -10.84
CA ASN A 159 -19.70 -27.06 -11.26
C ASN A 159 -20.26 -25.64 -11.12
N LEU A 160 -21.02 -25.16 -12.12
CA LEU A 160 -21.58 -23.83 -12.19
C LEU A 160 -22.34 -23.43 -10.91
N SER A 161 -23.19 -24.33 -10.39
CA SER A 161 -23.98 -24.05 -9.18
C SER A 161 -23.10 -23.89 -7.96
N PHE A 162 -22.06 -24.72 -7.82
CA PHE A 162 -21.10 -24.64 -6.71
C PHE A 162 -20.31 -23.32 -6.73
N VAL A 163 -19.82 -22.94 -7.91
CA VAL A 163 -19.11 -21.66 -8.09
C VAL A 163 -20.03 -20.48 -7.76
N PHE A 164 -21.28 -20.55 -8.19
CA PHE A 164 -22.25 -19.49 -7.94
C PHE A 164 -22.63 -19.39 -6.46
N GLU A 165 -22.80 -20.52 -5.78
CA GLU A 165 -23.01 -20.57 -4.33
C GLU A 165 -21.83 -20.00 -3.55
N GLU A 166 -20.59 -20.33 -3.91
CA GLU A 166 -19.40 -19.73 -3.30
C GLU A 166 -19.35 -18.23 -3.48
N CYS A 167 -19.74 -17.72 -4.67
CA CYS A 167 -19.83 -16.27 -4.90
C CYS A 167 -20.91 -15.61 -4.05
N PHE A 168 -22.04 -16.27 -3.81
CA PHE A 168 -23.15 -15.75 -3.00
C PHE A 168 -22.88 -15.81 -1.50
N ILE A 169 -22.31 -16.92 -1.02
CA ILE A 169 -22.06 -17.12 0.42
C ILE A 169 -20.94 -16.20 0.92
N LYS A 170 -20.16 -15.60 -0.02
CA LYS A 170 -19.02 -14.71 0.29
C LYS A 170 -18.15 -15.30 1.42
N PRO A 171 -17.33 -16.32 1.12
CA PRO A 171 -16.54 -17.01 2.14
C PRO A 171 -15.71 -15.97 2.90
N GLN A 172 -16.07 -15.81 4.18
CA GLN A 172 -15.40 -14.85 5.05
C GLN A 172 -14.02 -15.40 5.39
N MET A 173 -13.01 -14.52 5.34
CA MET A 173 -11.73 -14.85 5.94
C MET A 173 -11.95 -15.06 7.44
N SER A 174 -11.46 -16.16 7.98
CA SER A 174 -11.35 -16.32 9.44
C SER A 174 -10.48 -15.19 10.02
N ASP A 175 -10.62 -14.90 11.30
CA ASP A 175 -9.78 -13.85 11.93
C ASP A 175 -8.29 -14.14 11.80
N LYS A 176 -7.90 -15.44 11.82
CA LYS A 176 -6.51 -15.84 11.61
C LYS A 176 -6.03 -15.53 10.18
N GLU A 177 -6.82 -15.84 9.17
CA GLU A 177 -6.50 -15.54 7.77
C GLU A 177 -6.46 -14.04 7.51
N LYS A 178 -7.42 -13.30 8.07
CA LYS A 178 -7.50 -11.85 7.98
C LYS A 178 -6.28 -11.16 8.60
N ASN A 179 -5.89 -11.56 9.80
CA ASN A 179 -4.70 -11.03 10.47
C ASN A 179 -3.41 -11.36 9.71
N ALA A 180 -3.30 -12.57 9.17
CA ALA A 180 -2.18 -12.96 8.33
C ALA A 180 -2.14 -12.15 7.02
N PHE A 181 -3.29 -11.90 6.40
CA PHE A 181 -3.42 -11.03 5.23
C PHE A 181 -2.99 -9.59 5.55
N TYR A 182 -3.49 -9.00 6.64
CA TYR A 182 -3.13 -7.64 7.07
C TYR A 182 -1.63 -7.49 7.29
N LYS A 183 -1.01 -8.49 7.94
CA LYS A 183 0.43 -8.50 8.12
C LYS A 183 1.17 -8.51 6.78
N ARG A 184 0.82 -9.41 5.85
CA ARG A 184 1.50 -9.51 4.55
C ARG A 184 1.39 -8.21 3.74
N ILE A 185 0.19 -7.63 3.68
CA ILE A 185 -0.02 -6.36 2.96
C ILE A 185 0.74 -5.22 3.62
N GLY A 186 0.73 -5.14 4.95
CA GLY A 186 1.51 -4.15 5.70
C GLY A 186 3.01 -4.28 5.45
N ASP A 187 3.52 -5.50 5.41
CA ASP A 187 4.95 -5.75 5.14
C ASP A 187 5.30 -5.39 3.67
N ILE A 188 4.43 -5.69 2.70
CA ILE A 188 4.61 -5.29 1.29
C ILE A 188 4.64 -3.76 1.15
N LEU A 189 3.73 -3.04 1.80
CA LEU A 189 3.73 -1.58 1.76
C LEU A 189 5.03 -1.00 2.34
N LYS A 190 5.53 -1.53 3.46
CA LYS A 190 6.82 -1.11 4.04
C LYS A 190 8.00 -1.39 3.11
N ILE A 191 7.98 -2.48 2.36
CA ILE A 191 9.03 -2.76 1.37
C ILE A 191 8.99 -1.71 0.26
N PHE A 192 7.81 -1.36 -0.24
CA PHE A 192 7.68 -0.31 -1.25
C PHE A 192 8.05 1.08 -0.71
N ASP A 193 7.78 1.39 0.56
CA ASP A 193 8.26 2.62 1.20
C ASP A 193 9.80 2.74 1.08
N LYS A 194 10.52 1.65 1.34
CA LYS A 194 12.00 1.62 1.22
C LYS A 194 12.46 1.87 -0.23
N PHE A 195 11.77 1.28 -1.22
CA PHE A 195 12.05 1.56 -2.63
C PHE A 195 11.80 3.02 -3.00
N VAL A 196 10.66 3.58 -2.57
CA VAL A 196 10.32 5.00 -2.83
C VAL A 196 11.36 5.92 -2.21
N ILE A 197 11.78 5.67 -0.98
CA ILE A 197 12.82 6.45 -0.31
C ILE A 197 14.15 6.39 -1.05
N ALA A 198 14.58 5.19 -1.44
CA ALA A 198 15.85 4.99 -2.12
C ALA A 198 15.87 5.61 -3.53
N GLN A 199 14.76 5.49 -4.27
CA GLN A 199 14.65 5.98 -5.64
C GLN A 199 14.43 7.50 -5.69
N TYR A 200 13.69 8.04 -4.74
CA TYR A 200 13.23 9.43 -4.72
C TYR A 200 13.72 10.19 -3.48
N THR A 201 14.95 9.91 -3.03
CA THR A 201 15.55 10.46 -1.79
C THR A 201 15.35 11.97 -1.66
N ASP A 202 15.71 12.75 -2.69
CA ASP A 202 15.66 14.21 -2.65
C ASP A 202 14.21 14.73 -2.62
N ILE A 203 13.33 14.06 -3.38
CA ILE A 203 11.92 14.43 -3.44
C ILE A 203 11.25 14.15 -2.08
N VAL A 204 11.44 12.94 -1.53
CA VAL A 204 10.91 12.60 -0.19
C VAL A 204 11.49 13.52 0.88
N ASN A 205 12.80 13.81 0.81
CA ASN A 205 13.42 14.78 1.72
C ASN A 205 12.78 16.17 1.59
N GLY A 206 12.53 16.63 0.38
CA GLY A 206 11.86 17.90 0.10
C GLY A 206 10.45 17.97 0.67
N CYS A 207 9.61 16.93 0.41
CA CYS A 207 8.24 16.82 0.93
C CYS A 207 8.19 16.92 2.46
N PHE A 208 9.15 16.28 3.14
CA PHE A 208 9.18 16.19 4.60
C PHE A 208 10.35 16.93 5.23
N HIS A 209 10.95 17.93 4.56
CA HIS A 209 12.14 18.62 5.03
C HIS A 209 11.98 19.20 6.45
N ARG A 210 10.83 19.79 6.76
CA ARG A 210 10.51 20.38 8.07
C ARG A 210 9.64 19.49 8.96
N SER A 211 9.31 18.28 8.53
CA SER A 211 8.34 17.42 9.18
C SER A 211 8.77 15.94 9.16
N LYS A 212 10.06 15.68 9.47
CA LYS A 212 10.57 14.29 9.57
C LYS A 212 9.80 13.44 10.60
N SER A 213 9.31 14.06 11.66
CA SER A 213 8.45 13.41 12.65
C SER A 213 7.08 13.00 12.05
N LEU A 214 6.54 13.75 11.08
CA LEU A 214 5.37 13.32 10.33
C LEU A 214 5.70 12.11 9.45
N LEU A 215 6.83 12.14 8.72
CA LEU A 215 7.28 11.00 7.92
C LEU A 215 7.42 9.75 8.80
N SER A 216 8.07 9.88 9.95
CA SER A 216 8.20 8.79 10.94
C SER A 216 6.84 8.26 11.41
N TYR A 217 5.88 9.14 11.68
CA TYR A 217 4.52 8.75 12.06
C TYR A 217 3.79 7.99 10.96
N LEU A 218 4.00 8.38 9.68
CA LEU A 218 3.30 7.78 8.53
C LEU A 218 3.87 6.41 8.16
N ILE A 219 5.21 6.31 8.01
CA ILE A 219 5.86 5.11 7.47
C ILE A 219 6.92 4.46 8.38
N GLY A 220 7.10 4.98 9.59
CA GLY A 220 7.99 4.41 10.62
C GLY A 220 9.38 5.05 10.69
N ASN A 221 10.04 4.88 11.83
CA ASN A 221 11.37 5.45 12.08
C ASN A 221 12.44 4.83 11.17
N ASP A 222 12.40 3.51 10.95
CA ASP A 222 13.37 2.80 10.12
C ASP A 222 13.49 3.42 8.72
N ASN A 223 12.37 3.91 8.18
CA ASN A 223 12.30 4.58 6.88
C ASN A 223 12.90 6.00 6.92
N VAL A 224 12.82 6.69 8.05
CA VAL A 224 13.51 7.98 8.23
C VAL A 224 15.01 7.77 8.32
N ASP A 225 15.46 6.76 9.04
CA ASP A 225 16.87 6.40 9.15
C ASP A 225 17.44 6.00 7.77
N LEU A 226 16.65 5.23 7.00
CA LEU A 226 17.01 4.88 5.63
C LEU A 226 17.12 6.12 4.72
N LEU A 227 16.22 7.09 4.85
CA LEU A 227 16.30 8.35 4.13
C LEU A 227 17.60 9.10 4.44
N PHE A 228 17.98 9.20 5.72
CA PHE A 228 19.24 9.85 6.10
C PHE A 228 20.46 9.14 5.54
N LEU A 229 20.46 7.80 5.53
CA LEU A 229 21.54 7.00 4.94
C LEU A 229 21.72 7.32 3.45
N TYR A 230 20.62 7.35 2.67
CA TYR A 230 20.71 7.68 1.23
C TYR A 230 21.09 9.14 0.97
N MET A 231 20.69 10.06 1.83
CA MET A 231 21.12 11.47 1.73
C MET A 231 22.62 11.65 1.95
N GLN A 232 23.23 10.91 2.89
CA GLN A 232 24.67 10.95 3.13
C GLN A 232 25.45 10.43 1.91
N ASN A 233 25.05 9.30 1.35
CA ASN A 233 25.69 8.70 0.18
C ASN A 233 25.59 9.58 -1.09
N CYS A 234 24.62 10.48 -1.19
CA CYS A 234 24.52 11.43 -2.30
C CYS A 234 25.47 12.62 -2.16
N ASN A 235 25.96 12.94 -0.95
CA ASN A 235 26.88 14.05 -0.70
C ASN A 235 28.37 13.64 -0.84
N ASP A 236 28.66 12.35 -0.86
CA ASP A 236 30.03 11.80 -0.96
C ASP A 236 30.45 11.46 -2.42
N ASN A 237 29.58 11.70 -3.40
CA ASN A 237 29.83 11.56 -4.85
C ASN A 237 29.73 12.92 -5.56
#